data_071b5dedf21c43015b93ba923f743061
#
_entry.id   071b5dedf21c43015b93ba923f743061
#
_cell.length_a   1.000
_cell.length_b   1.000
_cell.length_c   1.000
_cell.angle_alpha   90.00
_cell.angle_beta   90.00
_cell.angle_gamma   90.00
#
_symmetry.space_group_name_H-M   'P 1'
#
loop_
_entity.id
_entity.type
_entity.pdbx_description
1 polymer ?
#
loop_
_entity_poly.entity_id
_entity_poly.type
_entity_poly.pdbx_seq_one_letter_code
_entity_poly.pdbx_strand_id
1 'polypeptide(L)'
;WQRHNGHEKVTEDLIKYFMRYLNICGRQVGEQHPVFMIAEIGSNHNLDKTVVKALIDTSYSAGFNAVKFQTYEPLEVFSGKITTREVNYEKLYGYKPWWKIARDHILMPRQWFGEMFEYVKRKNMMVFSTVHSVKDAEFIMKFDPPLFKVASIDVTHLEFLGELAKFKKPILLSTGMSYLREIDEAIDTIVRNGNDELALLHCVSCYPPKPEDVNLRNIVTLRDTFNVPVGFSDHSPSNYMAVASVA
;
A
#
# COMPACT_ATOMS: atom_id res chain seq x y z
N TRP A 1 -23.74 -22.98 -36.71
CA TRP A 1 -22.77 -23.73 -35.94
C TRP A 1 -21.53 -22.91 -35.63
N GLN A 2 -21.64 -22.00 -34.66
CA GLN A 2 -20.52 -21.38 -33.95
C GLN A 2 -20.93 -21.30 -32.47
N ARG A 3 -20.74 -22.38 -31.76
CA ARG A 3 -20.82 -22.42 -30.28
C ARG A 3 -19.56 -23.12 -29.83
N HIS A 4 -18.49 -22.35 -29.45
CA HIS A 4 -17.39 -22.94 -28.64
C HIS A 4 -16.50 -21.94 -27.93
N ASN A 5 -16.85 -20.63 -27.83
CA ASN A 5 -15.99 -19.69 -27.07
C ASN A 5 -16.65 -19.07 -25.82
N GLY A 6 -17.86 -19.49 -25.44
CA GLY A 6 -18.56 -18.94 -24.27
C GLY A 6 -18.28 -19.69 -22.97
N HIS A 7 -18.03 -21.00 -23.05
CA HIS A 7 -17.88 -21.84 -21.85
C HIS A 7 -16.51 -21.71 -21.17
N GLU A 8 -15.43 -21.51 -21.96
CA GLU A 8 -14.09 -21.35 -21.36
C GLU A 8 -13.97 -20.02 -20.61
N LYS A 9 -14.50 -18.94 -21.18
CA LYS A 9 -14.47 -17.61 -20.54
C LYS A 9 -15.32 -17.56 -19.26
N VAL A 10 -16.47 -18.22 -19.25
CA VAL A 10 -17.35 -18.33 -18.07
C VAL A 10 -16.70 -19.18 -16.98
N THR A 11 -15.92 -20.22 -17.32
CA THR A 11 -15.19 -21.02 -16.35
C THR A 11 -13.97 -20.28 -15.77
N GLU A 12 -13.24 -19.52 -16.56
CA GLU A 12 -12.14 -18.68 -16.08
C GLU A 12 -12.65 -17.53 -15.18
N ASP A 13 -13.74 -16.86 -15.57
CA ASP A 13 -14.37 -15.82 -14.75
C ASP A 13 -14.95 -16.39 -13.45
N LEU A 14 -15.53 -17.60 -13.46
CA LEU A 14 -15.99 -18.28 -12.26
C LEU A 14 -14.82 -18.75 -11.38
N ILE A 15 -13.72 -19.24 -11.95
CA ILE A 15 -12.52 -19.61 -11.21
C ILE A 15 -11.90 -18.36 -10.57
N LYS A 16 -11.78 -17.25 -11.29
CA LYS A 16 -11.34 -15.94 -10.75
C LYS A 16 -12.25 -15.45 -9.62
N TYR A 17 -13.57 -15.66 -9.75
CA TYR A 17 -14.54 -15.29 -8.71
C TYR A 17 -14.42 -16.14 -7.44
N PHE A 18 -13.95 -17.40 -7.55
CA PHE A 18 -13.72 -18.29 -6.42
C PHE A 18 -12.29 -18.24 -5.87
N MET A 19 -11.31 -17.71 -6.59
CA MET A 19 -9.91 -17.67 -6.18
C MET A 19 -9.50 -16.25 -5.75
N ARG A 20 -9.61 -15.98 -4.45
CA ARG A 20 -9.23 -14.71 -3.82
C ARG A 20 -7.71 -14.55 -3.73
N TYR A 21 -7.02 -14.36 -4.85
CA TYR A 21 -5.59 -14.10 -4.87
C TYR A 21 -5.19 -13.06 -5.94
N LEU A 22 -4.10 -12.35 -5.67
CA LEU A 22 -3.37 -11.53 -6.63
C LEU A 22 -2.18 -12.32 -7.18
N ASN A 23 -1.81 -12.03 -8.43
CA ASN A 23 -0.53 -12.46 -8.97
C ASN A 23 0.46 -11.29 -8.97
N ILE A 24 1.46 -11.32 -8.08
CA ILE A 24 2.50 -10.31 -8.01
C ILE A 24 3.81 -10.92 -8.52
N CYS A 25 4.18 -10.61 -9.77
CA CYS A 25 5.38 -11.14 -10.41
C CYS A 25 5.52 -12.68 -10.33
N GLY A 26 4.42 -13.40 -10.59
CA GLY A 26 4.40 -14.87 -10.55
C GLY A 26 4.15 -15.47 -9.16
N ARG A 27 4.08 -14.65 -8.10
CA ARG A 27 3.72 -15.08 -6.76
C ARG A 27 2.23 -14.87 -6.52
N GLN A 28 1.52 -15.93 -6.17
CA GLN A 28 0.13 -15.84 -5.72
C GLN A 28 0.07 -15.33 -4.27
N VAL A 29 -0.77 -14.32 -4.03
CA VAL A 29 -0.95 -13.65 -2.74
C VAL A 29 -2.44 -13.57 -2.42
N GLY A 30 -2.86 -14.21 -1.34
CA GLY A 30 -4.26 -14.29 -0.94
C GLY A 30 -4.56 -15.53 -0.11
N GLU A 31 -5.83 -15.91 -0.02
CA GLU A 31 -6.25 -17.10 0.74
C GLU A 31 -5.53 -18.35 0.24
N GLN A 32 -5.20 -19.26 1.17
CA GLN A 32 -4.49 -20.53 0.93
C GLN A 32 -3.05 -20.39 0.40
N HIS A 33 -2.51 -19.17 0.34
CA HIS A 33 -1.12 -18.93 -0.01
C HIS A 33 -0.32 -18.42 1.21
N PRO A 34 1.00 -18.64 1.23
CA PRO A 34 1.84 -18.08 2.29
C PRO A 34 1.71 -16.57 2.37
N VAL A 35 1.70 -16.04 3.59
CA VAL A 35 1.58 -14.61 3.84
C VAL A 35 2.63 -13.81 3.05
N PHE A 36 2.20 -12.76 2.39
CA PHE A 36 3.09 -11.82 1.70
C PHE A 36 3.49 -10.72 2.67
N MET A 37 4.72 -10.81 3.18
CA MET A 37 5.24 -9.88 4.17
C MET A 37 5.92 -8.69 3.52
N ILE A 38 5.48 -7.48 3.89
CA ILE A 38 5.96 -6.21 3.37
C ILE A 38 6.61 -5.42 4.50
N ALA A 39 7.89 -5.09 4.37
CA ALA A 39 8.58 -4.21 5.30
C ALA A 39 8.37 -2.75 4.92
N GLU A 40 7.76 -1.97 5.82
CA GLU A 40 7.57 -0.52 5.66
C GLU A 40 8.85 0.21 6.10
N ILE A 41 9.54 0.84 5.16
CA ILE A 41 10.72 1.67 5.46
C ILE A 41 10.38 3.17 5.39
N GLY A 42 9.38 3.54 4.62
CA GLY A 42 8.77 4.86 4.37
C GLY A 42 9.46 6.08 4.96
N SER A 43 9.34 6.29 6.27
CA SER A 43 9.89 7.46 6.98
C SER A 43 10.85 7.09 8.12
N ASN A 44 11.27 5.82 8.25
CA ASN A 44 12.03 5.32 9.40
C ASN A 44 13.54 5.49 9.27
N HIS A 45 14.01 6.18 8.24
CA HIS A 45 15.42 6.22 7.84
C HIS A 45 16.17 7.48 8.31
N ASN A 46 15.50 8.44 8.97
CA ASN A 46 16.12 9.69 9.45
C ASN A 46 16.96 10.43 8.39
N LEU A 47 16.61 10.33 7.10
CA LEU A 47 17.35 10.87 5.97
C LEU A 47 18.83 10.39 5.89
N ASP A 48 19.09 9.16 6.32
CA ASP A 48 20.39 8.51 6.22
C ASP A 48 20.30 7.27 5.32
N LYS A 49 21.02 7.29 4.20
CA LYS A 49 21.09 6.16 3.26
C LYS A 49 21.65 4.88 3.90
N THR A 50 22.52 5.02 4.88
CA THR A 50 23.09 3.87 5.60
C THR A 50 22.00 3.18 6.41
N VAL A 51 21.14 3.96 7.06
CA VAL A 51 19.97 3.45 7.78
C VAL A 51 18.98 2.79 6.80
N VAL A 52 18.70 3.40 5.63
CA VAL A 52 17.84 2.76 4.61
C VAL A 52 18.37 1.38 4.24
N LYS A 53 19.67 1.27 3.91
CA LYS A 53 20.31 0.00 3.55
C LYS A 53 20.27 -1.01 4.69
N ALA A 54 20.53 -0.60 5.92
CA ALA A 54 20.45 -1.47 7.09
C ALA A 54 19.03 -2.00 7.33
N LEU A 55 17.99 -1.17 7.13
CA LEU A 55 16.60 -1.60 7.23
C LEU A 55 16.24 -2.60 6.11
N ILE A 56 16.73 -2.39 4.89
CA ILE A 56 16.57 -3.35 3.78
C ILE A 56 17.26 -4.67 4.11
N ASP A 57 18.51 -4.63 4.62
CA ASP A 57 19.28 -5.82 4.98
C ASP A 57 18.61 -6.62 6.09
N THR A 58 18.08 -5.92 7.10
CA THR A 58 17.32 -6.54 8.20
C THR A 58 16.03 -7.18 7.69
N SER A 59 15.31 -6.50 6.80
CA SER A 59 14.09 -7.02 6.19
C SER A 59 14.37 -8.30 5.38
N TYR A 60 15.45 -8.30 4.58
CA TYR A 60 15.89 -9.47 3.85
C TYR A 60 16.23 -10.64 4.78
N SER A 61 17.03 -10.39 5.82
CA SER A 61 17.45 -11.41 6.79
C SER A 61 16.28 -11.96 7.61
N ALA A 62 15.23 -11.15 7.83
CA ALA A 62 13.99 -11.57 8.49
C ALA A 62 13.01 -12.31 7.56
N GLY A 63 13.34 -12.48 6.27
CA GLY A 63 12.54 -13.23 5.31
C GLY A 63 11.33 -12.47 4.74
N PHE A 64 11.34 -11.13 4.79
CA PHE A 64 10.30 -10.33 4.12
C PHE A 64 10.34 -10.51 2.60
N ASN A 65 9.17 -10.46 1.98
CA ASN A 65 9.03 -10.65 0.54
C ASN A 65 9.26 -9.36 -0.23
N ALA A 66 8.93 -8.24 0.40
CA ALA A 66 9.00 -6.92 -0.23
C ALA A 66 9.38 -5.83 0.75
N VAL A 67 9.92 -4.74 0.19
CA VAL A 67 10.14 -3.46 0.86
C VAL A 67 9.21 -2.42 0.26
N LYS A 68 8.60 -1.59 1.11
CA LYS A 68 7.76 -0.48 0.69
C LYS A 68 8.34 0.86 1.14
N PHE A 69 8.44 1.80 0.19
CA PHE A 69 8.74 3.21 0.43
C PHE A 69 7.47 4.07 0.36
N GLN A 70 7.64 5.37 0.55
CA GLN A 70 6.58 6.36 0.38
C GLN A 70 7.05 7.44 -0.58
N THR A 71 6.18 7.82 -1.50
CA THR A 71 6.45 8.82 -2.54
C THR A 71 5.30 9.79 -2.60
N TYR A 72 5.53 11.03 -2.22
CA TYR A 72 4.57 12.11 -2.38
C TYR A 72 5.25 13.47 -2.42
N GLU A 73 4.54 14.46 -2.95
CA GLU A 73 4.88 15.86 -2.79
C GLU A 73 4.09 16.42 -1.60
N PRO A 74 4.75 16.92 -0.54
CA PRO A 74 4.04 17.30 0.69
C PRO A 74 2.89 18.28 0.50
N LEU A 75 2.99 19.24 -0.43
CA LEU A 75 1.92 20.19 -0.71
C LEU A 75 0.77 19.64 -1.56
N GLU A 76 0.93 18.47 -2.17
CA GLU A 76 -0.14 17.75 -2.85
C GLU A 76 -0.96 16.89 -1.86
N VAL A 77 -0.35 16.48 -0.73
CA VAL A 77 -1.00 15.65 0.29
C VAL A 77 -1.50 16.46 1.48
N PHE A 78 -0.74 17.47 1.91
CA PHE A 78 -1.08 18.28 3.09
C PHE A 78 -1.44 19.70 2.69
N SER A 79 -2.50 20.23 3.31
CA SER A 79 -2.78 21.65 3.22
C SER A 79 -1.59 22.47 3.72
N GLY A 80 -1.20 23.50 2.98
CA GLY A 80 -0.13 24.41 3.39
C GLY A 80 -0.39 25.15 4.71
N LYS A 81 -1.64 25.08 5.22
CA LYS A 81 -2.07 25.67 6.50
C LYS A 81 -1.82 24.76 7.71
N ILE A 82 -1.65 23.46 7.50
CA ILE A 82 -1.36 22.50 8.58
C ILE A 82 0.03 22.77 9.14
N THR A 83 0.12 22.86 10.46
CA THR A 83 1.38 23.08 11.18
C THR A 83 1.73 21.85 12.03
N THR A 84 2.90 21.88 12.62
CA THR A 84 3.36 20.86 13.58
C THR A 84 2.46 20.70 14.80
N ARG A 85 1.65 21.72 15.12
CA ARG A 85 0.69 21.69 16.24
C ARG A 85 -0.48 20.75 15.94
N GLU A 86 -1.11 20.89 14.77
CA GLU A 86 -2.26 20.06 14.38
C GLU A 86 -1.90 18.58 14.27
N VAL A 87 -0.64 18.26 14.00
CA VAL A 87 -0.14 16.86 13.90
C VAL A 87 0.63 16.41 15.15
N ASN A 88 0.60 17.17 16.24
CA ASN A 88 1.23 16.85 17.53
C ASN A 88 2.78 16.73 17.52
N TYR A 89 3.45 17.38 16.58
CA TYR A 89 4.90 17.39 16.46
C TYR A 89 5.56 18.73 16.88
N GLU A 90 4.78 19.69 17.43
CA GLU A 90 5.29 21.01 17.81
C GLU A 90 6.41 20.92 18.88
N LYS A 91 6.31 19.96 19.81
CA LYS A 91 7.35 19.75 20.84
C LYS A 91 8.70 19.32 20.25
N LEU A 92 8.69 18.62 19.12
CA LEU A 92 9.89 18.07 18.49
C LEU A 92 10.53 19.07 17.51
N TYR A 93 9.71 19.75 16.73
CA TYR A 93 10.17 20.60 15.61
C TYR A 93 9.90 22.10 15.80
N GLY A 94 9.26 22.51 16.91
CA GLY A 94 8.73 23.86 17.09
C GLY A 94 7.51 24.13 16.18
N TYR A 95 6.92 25.31 16.29
CA TYR A 95 5.77 25.73 15.46
C TYR A 95 6.23 26.00 14.02
N LYS A 96 5.95 25.11 13.10
CA LYS A 96 6.34 25.18 11.68
C LYS A 96 5.25 24.61 10.76
N PRO A 97 5.20 25.01 9.48
CA PRO A 97 4.36 24.34 8.49
C PRO A 97 4.73 22.87 8.36
N TRP A 98 3.73 21.98 8.48
CA TRP A 98 3.95 20.54 8.46
C TRP A 98 4.60 20.04 7.16
N TRP A 99 4.18 20.59 6.01
CA TRP A 99 4.75 20.20 4.73
C TRP A 99 6.28 20.41 4.63
N LYS A 100 6.82 21.43 5.33
CA LYS A 100 8.28 21.63 5.40
C LYS A 100 8.95 20.55 6.21
N ILE A 101 8.36 20.16 7.34
CA ILE A 101 8.87 19.08 8.17
C ILE A 101 8.83 17.76 7.42
N ALA A 102 7.72 17.47 6.74
CA ALA A 102 7.60 16.27 5.91
C ALA A 102 8.71 16.20 4.85
N ARG A 103 8.94 17.29 4.12
CA ARG A 103 9.96 17.38 3.08
C ARG A 103 11.38 17.27 3.63
N ASP A 104 11.68 18.00 4.70
CA ASP A 104 13.05 18.22 5.16
C ASP A 104 13.53 17.17 6.18
N HIS A 105 12.61 16.36 6.77
CA HIS A 105 12.92 15.44 7.87
C HIS A 105 12.32 14.04 7.75
N ILE A 106 11.35 13.83 6.87
CA ILE A 106 10.57 12.58 6.84
C ILE A 106 10.73 11.85 5.51
N LEU A 107 10.52 12.54 4.39
CA LEU A 107 10.50 11.92 3.07
C LEU A 107 11.87 11.52 2.57
N MET A 108 11.96 10.33 2.01
CA MET A 108 13.15 9.92 1.27
C MET A 108 13.34 10.80 0.03
N PRO A 109 14.52 11.40 -0.15
CA PRO A 109 14.80 12.24 -1.33
C PRO A 109 14.61 11.46 -2.64
N ARG A 110 13.93 12.05 -3.62
CA ARG A 110 13.62 11.38 -4.91
C ARG A 110 14.87 10.85 -5.61
N GLN A 111 16.02 11.52 -5.48
CA GLN A 111 17.30 11.06 -6.07
C GLN A 111 17.84 9.76 -5.48
N TRP A 112 17.30 9.28 -4.34
CA TRP A 112 17.74 8.01 -3.73
C TRP A 112 16.98 6.80 -4.26
N PHE A 113 15.79 7.00 -4.83
CA PHE A 113 14.91 5.91 -5.22
C PHE A 113 15.57 4.92 -6.18
N GLY A 114 16.25 5.39 -7.23
CA GLY A 114 16.94 4.51 -8.18
C GLY A 114 17.97 3.61 -7.50
N GLU A 115 18.84 4.18 -6.65
CA GLU A 115 19.85 3.42 -5.90
C GLU A 115 19.19 2.42 -4.94
N MET A 116 18.14 2.82 -4.23
CA MET A 116 17.48 1.96 -3.24
C MET A 116 16.67 0.85 -3.90
N PHE A 117 15.96 1.13 -4.99
CA PHE A 117 15.25 0.10 -5.77
C PHE A 117 16.21 -0.96 -6.28
N GLU A 118 17.33 -0.57 -6.88
CA GLU A 118 18.37 -1.50 -7.32
C GLU A 118 18.99 -2.28 -6.16
N TYR A 119 19.18 -1.64 -5.01
CA TYR A 119 19.73 -2.32 -3.83
C TYR A 119 18.79 -3.44 -3.33
N VAL A 120 17.48 -3.20 -3.30
CA VAL A 120 16.48 -4.22 -2.94
C VAL A 120 16.40 -5.33 -3.99
N LYS A 121 16.36 -4.98 -5.29
CA LYS A 121 16.28 -5.95 -6.39
C LYS A 121 17.48 -6.92 -6.40
N ARG A 122 18.69 -6.43 -6.10
CA ARG A 122 19.89 -7.30 -5.98
C ARG A 122 19.77 -8.36 -4.88
N LYS A 123 18.87 -8.19 -3.92
CA LYS A 123 18.56 -9.18 -2.88
C LYS A 123 17.40 -10.13 -3.28
N ASN A 124 16.93 -10.07 -4.52
CA ASN A 124 15.77 -10.80 -5.00
C ASN A 124 14.50 -10.52 -4.18
N MET A 125 14.38 -9.33 -3.61
CA MET A 125 13.17 -8.84 -2.97
C MET A 125 12.39 -7.94 -3.90
N MET A 126 11.07 -7.92 -3.74
CA MET A 126 10.20 -6.95 -4.42
C MET A 126 10.35 -5.57 -3.77
N VAL A 127 10.20 -4.50 -4.55
CA VAL A 127 10.22 -3.13 -4.06
C VAL A 127 9.17 -2.29 -4.77
N PHE A 128 8.43 -1.53 -3.98
CA PHE A 128 7.39 -0.63 -4.47
C PHE A 128 7.20 0.56 -3.52
N SER A 129 6.28 1.44 -3.84
CA SER A 129 6.03 2.62 -3.03
C SER A 129 4.53 2.88 -2.83
N THR A 130 4.19 3.53 -1.72
CA THR A 130 2.94 4.25 -1.62
C THR A 130 3.02 5.47 -2.53
N VAL A 131 1.97 5.72 -3.30
CA VAL A 131 1.80 6.87 -4.19
C VAL A 131 0.51 7.60 -3.84
N HIS A 132 0.50 8.93 -3.96
CA HIS A 132 -0.63 9.79 -3.60
C HIS A 132 -1.13 10.62 -4.79
N SER A 133 -0.44 10.54 -5.92
CA SER A 133 -0.80 11.24 -7.15
C SER A 133 -0.37 10.45 -8.39
N VAL A 134 -0.93 10.81 -9.54
CA VAL A 134 -0.51 10.26 -10.84
C VAL A 134 0.97 10.55 -11.10
N LYS A 135 1.44 11.75 -10.75
CA LYS A 135 2.86 12.13 -10.90
C LYS A 135 3.80 11.25 -10.08
N ASP A 136 3.36 10.84 -8.87
CA ASP A 136 4.13 9.92 -8.04
C ASP A 136 4.16 8.53 -8.66
N ALA A 137 3.02 8.06 -9.20
CA ALA A 137 2.96 6.80 -9.93
C ALA A 137 3.87 6.81 -11.16
N GLU A 138 3.83 7.86 -11.99
CA GLU A 138 4.72 8.05 -13.14
C GLU A 138 6.20 8.08 -12.73
N PHE A 139 6.52 8.71 -11.61
CA PHE A 139 7.88 8.73 -11.09
C PHE A 139 8.34 7.32 -10.69
N ILE A 140 7.52 6.57 -9.96
CA ILE A 140 7.84 5.22 -9.49
C ILE A 140 7.87 4.21 -10.65
N MET A 141 7.05 4.41 -11.69
CA MET A 141 7.08 3.56 -12.90
C MET A 141 8.45 3.53 -13.59
N LYS A 142 9.28 4.56 -13.44
CA LYS A 142 10.66 4.57 -13.95
C LYS A 142 11.54 3.46 -13.40
N PHE A 143 11.16 2.88 -12.27
CA PHE A 143 11.89 1.82 -11.57
C PHE A 143 11.21 0.46 -11.70
N ASP A 144 10.16 0.34 -12.54
CA ASP A 144 9.36 -0.86 -12.78
C ASP A 144 8.91 -1.55 -11.46
N PRO A 145 7.99 -0.94 -10.71
CA PRO A 145 7.46 -1.53 -9.49
C PRO A 145 6.56 -2.72 -9.81
N PRO A 146 6.52 -3.77 -8.97
CA PRO A 146 5.62 -4.90 -9.16
C PRO A 146 4.15 -4.55 -8.91
N LEU A 147 3.88 -3.51 -8.13
CA LEU A 147 2.56 -3.06 -7.73
C LEU A 147 2.59 -1.62 -7.21
N PHE A 148 1.42 -1.03 -6.99
CA PHE A 148 1.26 0.22 -6.25
C PHE A 148 0.60 0.01 -4.90
N LYS A 149 0.96 0.85 -3.92
CA LYS A 149 0.24 0.98 -2.66
C LYS A 149 -0.51 2.31 -2.65
N VAL A 150 -1.77 2.26 -2.24
CA VAL A 150 -2.61 3.45 -2.01
C VAL A 150 -2.92 3.55 -0.52
N ALA A 151 -2.70 4.72 0.06
CA ALA A 151 -2.97 4.99 1.46
C ALA A 151 -4.47 5.18 1.72
N SER A 152 -4.89 4.99 2.98
CA SER A 152 -6.29 5.14 3.39
C SER A 152 -6.88 6.51 3.10
N ILE A 153 -6.06 7.56 3.16
CA ILE A 153 -6.50 8.94 2.89
C ILE A 153 -6.92 9.18 1.43
N ASP A 154 -6.51 8.30 0.52
CA ASP A 154 -6.76 8.42 -0.91
C ASP A 154 -7.94 7.56 -1.40
N VAL A 155 -8.61 6.79 -0.51
CA VAL A 155 -9.73 5.90 -0.88
C VAL A 155 -10.84 6.67 -1.60
N THR A 156 -11.14 7.88 -1.16
CA THR A 156 -12.18 8.72 -1.75
C THR A 156 -11.70 9.59 -2.91
N HIS A 157 -10.41 9.49 -3.26
CA HIS A 157 -9.85 10.23 -4.41
C HIS A 157 -10.05 9.42 -5.71
N LEU A 158 -11.30 9.28 -6.14
CA LEU A 158 -11.71 8.41 -7.23
C LEU A 158 -11.04 8.74 -8.57
N GLU A 159 -10.79 10.02 -8.86
CA GLU A 159 -10.09 10.45 -10.07
C GLU A 159 -8.65 9.86 -10.09
N PHE A 160 -7.93 9.99 -8.99
CA PHE A 160 -6.60 9.40 -8.86
C PHE A 160 -6.63 7.88 -9.00
N LEU A 161 -7.56 7.20 -8.34
CA LEU A 161 -7.70 5.74 -8.42
C LEU A 161 -7.99 5.27 -9.85
N GLY A 162 -8.84 5.98 -10.58
CA GLY A 162 -9.14 5.71 -11.99
C GLY A 162 -7.93 5.85 -12.89
N GLU A 163 -7.13 6.92 -12.70
CA GLU A 163 -5.89 7.10 -13.46
C GLU A 163 -4.83 6.07 -13.07
N LEU A 164 -4.69 5.75 -11.78
CA LEU A 164 -3.75 4.73 -11.29
C LEU A 164 -4.06 3.34 -11.89
N ALA A 165 -5.34 2.99 -12.02
CA ALA A 165 -5.77 1.73 -12.60
C ALA A 165 -5.28 1.53 -14.04
N LYS A 166 -5.11 2.61 -14.82
CA LYS A 166 -4.64 2.57 -16.20
C LYS A 166 -3.20 2.09 -16.36
N PHE A 167 -2.40 2.15 -15.30
CA PHE A 167 -1.03 1.58 -15.30
C PHE A 167 -1.02 0.05 -15.31
N LYS A 168 -2.17 -0.62 -15.09
CA LYS A 168 -2.30 -2.09 -15.12
C LYS A 168 -1.31 -2.83 -14.21
N LYS A 169 -0.94 -2.23 -13.09
CA LYS A 169 -0.19 -2.87 -12.03
C LYS A 169 -1.13 -3.24 -10.89
N PRO A 170 -0.90 -4.35 -10.16
CA PRO A 170 -1.66 -4.66 -8.96
C PRO A 170 -1.71 -3.49 -7.98
N ILE A 171 -2.84 -3.31 -7.30
CA ILE A 171 -3.03 -2.23 -6.32
C ILE A 171 -3.31 -2.82 -4.94
N LEU A 172 -2.55 -2.40 -3.93
CA LEU A 172 -2.87 -2.64 -2.52
C LEU A 172 -3.53 -1.37 -1.95
N LEU A 173 -4.82 -1.42 -1.66
CA LEU A 173 -5.62 -0.30 -1.16
C LEU A 173 -5.86 -0.44 0.35
N SER A 174 -5.31 0.48 1.17
CA SER A 174 -5.65 0.56 2.59
C SER A 174 -6.99 1.22 2.80
N THR A 175 -7.76 0.75 3.81
CA THR A 175 -9.18 1.09 4.01
C THR A 175 -9.48 1.76 5.36
N GLY A 176 -8.45 2.29 6.04
CA GLY A 176 -8.65 3.02 7.29
C GLY A 176 -9.47 4.30 7.07
N MET A 177 -10.27 4.69 8.09
CA MET A 177 -11.14 5.88 8.07
C MET A 177 -12.21 5.89 6.97
N SER A 178 -12.49 4.74 6.31
CA SER A 178 -13.44 4.67 5.20
C SER A 178 -14.68 3.86 5.59
N TYR A 179 -15.83 4.29 5.10
CA TYR A 179 -17.05 3.48 5.14
C TYR A 179 -17.02 2.42 4.03
N LEU A 180 -17.76 1.32 4.22
CA LEU A 180 -17.84 0.24 3.22
C LEU A 180 -18.29 0.75 1.84
N ARG A 181 -19.20 1.72 1.77
CA ARG A 181 -19.64 2.33 0.51
C ARG A 181 -18.52 3.08 -0.23
N GLU A 182 -17.61 3.72 0.51
CA GLU A 182 -16.47 4.45 -0.08
C GLU A 182 -15.44 3.48 -0.63
N ILE A 183 -15.25 2.35 0.07
CA ILE A 183 -14.40 1.25 -0.41
C ILE A 183 -15.00 0.63 -1.68
N ASP A 184 -16.31 0.41 -1.70
CA ASP A 184 -17.05 -0.10 -2.86
C ASP A 184 -16.89 0.81 -4.09
N GLU A 185 -17.10 2.12 -3.91
CA GLU A 185 -16.90 3.13 -4.95
C GLU A 185 -15.46 3.15 -5.47
N ALA A 186 -14.47 2.97 -4.59
CA ALA A 186 -13.05 2.90 -4.95
C ALA A 186 -12.76 1.64 -5.80
N ILE A 187 -13.23 0.47 -5.36
CA ILE A 187 -13.10 -0.80 -6.09
C ILE A 187 -13.75 -0.69 -7.48
N ASP A 188 -15.00 -0.25 -7.52
CA ASP A 188 -15.75 -0.03 -8.77
C ASP A 188 -14.98 0.89 -9.73
N THR A 189 -14.41 1.96 -9.22
CA THR A 189 -13.63 2.91 -10.01
C THR A 189 -12.40 2.25 -10.61
N ILE A 190 -11.64 1.49 -9.82
CA ILE A 190 -10.45 0.78 -10.28
C ILE A 190 -10.82 -0.24 -11.35
N VAL A 191 -11.85 -1.06 -11.10
CA VAL A 191 -12.30 -2.12 -12.00
C VAL A 191 -12.84 -1.54 -13.32
N ARG A 192 -13.68 -0.48 -13.27
CA ARG A 192 -14.22 0.19 -14.48
C ARG A 192 -13.14 0.83 -15.34
N ASN A 193 -11.99 1.20 -14.76
CA ASN A 193 -10.82 1.63 -15.51
C ASN A 193 -9.92 0.46 -15.96
N GLY A 194 -10.43 -0.77 -15.82
CA GLY A 194 -9.89 -1.99 -16.41
C GLY A 194 -8.74 -2.59 -15.63
N ASN A 195 -8.70 -2.43 -14.32
CA ASN A 195 -7.73 -3.11 -13.44
C ASN A 195 -8.50 -3.90 -12.36
N ASP A 196 -8.46 -5.22 -12.46
CA ASP A 196 -9.06 -6.14 -11.47
C ASP A 196 -8.03 -6.75 -10.51
N GLU A 197 -6.75 -6.41 -10.66
CA GLU A 197 -5.67 -6.84 -9.79
C GLU A 197 -5.61 -5.96 -8.53
N LEU A 198 -6.48 -6.25 -7.54
CA LEU A 198 -6.66 -5.46 -6.33
C LEU A 198 -6.68 -6.32 -5.08
N ALA A 199 -6.02 -5.86 -4.02
CA ALA A 199 -6.23 -6.36 -2.66
C ALA A 199 -6.48 -5.19 -1.70
N LEU A 200 -7.29 -5.44 -0.68
CA LEU A 200 -7.54 -4.49 0.39
C LEU A 200 -6.60 -4.75 1.57
N LEU A 201 -6.27 -3.69 2.30
CA LEU A 201 -5.58 -3.80 3.58
C LEU A 201 -6.44 -3.17 4.67
N HIS A 202 -6.89 -3.98 5.64
CA HIS A 202 -7.42 -3.43 6.88
C HIS A 202 -6.34 -2.57 7.55
N CYS A 203 -6.73 -1.39 8.00
CA CYS A 203 -5.81 -0.40 8.55
C CYS A 203 -6.54 0.47 9.56
N VAL A 204 -5.85 0.82 10.66
CA VAL A 204 -6.32 1.83 11.60
C VAL A 204 -5.44 3.06 11.48
N SER A 205 -6.02 4.18 11.07
CA SER A 205 -5.30 5.44 10.81
C SER A 205 -5.05 6.22 12.10
N CYS A 206 -4.55 5.52 13.12
CA CYS A 206 -4.03 6.08 14.37
C CYS A 206 -2.58 5.62 14.53
N TYR A 207 -1.70 6.49 15.04
CA TYR A 207 -0.26 6.24 15.12
C TYR A 207 0.26 6.55 16.53
N PRO A 208 0.40 5.54 17.43
CA PRO A 208 -0.05 4.17 17.29
C PRO A 208 -1.52 3.99 17.67
N PRO A 209 -2.23 2.95 17.14
CA PRO A 209 -3.54 2.56 17.62
C PRO A 209 -3.42 1.81 18.94
N LYS A 210 -4.46 1.87 19.76
CA LYS A 210 -4.59 0.95 20.89
C LYS A 210 -5.01 -0.44 20.39
N PRO A 211 -4.60 -1.53 21.06
CA PRO A 211 -4.97 -2.89 20.67
C PRO A 211 -6.48 -3.11 20.53
N GLU A 212 -7.28 -2.54 21.42
CA GLU A 212 -8.74 -2.63 21.39
C GLU A 212 -9.39 -1.93 20.19
N ASP A 213 -8.70 -0.95 19.59
CA ASP A 213 -9.18 -0.19 18.42
C ASP A 213 -8.79 -0.86 17.09
N VAL A 214 -7.89 -1.84 17.09
CA VAL A 214 -7.38 -2.47 15.85
C VAL A 214 -8.46 -3.29 15.15
N ASN A 215 -9.32 -3.98 15.88
CA ASN A 215 -10.52 -4.65 15.36
C ASN A 215 -10.24 -5.58 14.16
N LEU A 216 -9.34 -6.55 14.33
CA LEU A 216 -8.87 -7.46 13.26
C LEU A 216 -9.98 -8.23 12.54
N ARG A 217 -11.17 -8.39 13.14
CA ARG A 217 -12.34 -9.00 12.49
C ARG A 217 -12.79 -8.25 11.24
N ASN A 218 -12.40 -6.99 11.08
CA ASN A 218 -12.65 -6.23 9.86
C ASN A 218 -11.97 -6.85 8.64
N ILE A 219 -10.89 -7.61 8.80
CA ILE A 219 -10.26 -8.38 7.71
C ILE A 219 -11.28 -9.35 7.12
N VAL A 220 -12.00 -10.10 7.98
CA VAL A 220 -13.05 -11.02 7.57
C VAL A 220 -14.22 -10.28 6.92
N THR A 221 -14.66 -9.17 7.53
CA THR A 221 -15.76 -8.35 6.99
C THR A 221 -15.44 -7.83 5.59
N LEU A 222 -14.24 -7.28 5.39
CA LEU A 222 -13.81 -6.76 4.07
C LEU A 222 -13.72 -7.89 3.04
N ARG A 223 -13.13 -9.03 3.41
CA ARG A 223 -13.01 -10.20 2.56
C ARG A 223 -14.37 -10.70 2.08
N ASP A 224 -15.30 -10.87 3.03
CA ASP A 224 -16.62 -11.45 2.74
C ASP A 224 -17.54 -10.46 2.02
N THR A 225 -17.34 -9.14 2.22
CA THR A 225 -18.11 -8.10 1.53
C THR A 225 -17.67 -7.91 0.09
N PHE A 226 -16.35 -7.84 -0.17
CA PHE A 226 -15.84 -7.42 -1.48
C PHE A 226 -15.27 -8.55 -2.33
N ASN A 227 -15.14 -9.75 -1.77
CA ASN A 227 -14.60 -10.93 -2.46
C ASN A 227 -13.23 -10.71 -3.12
N VAL A 228 -12.34 -9.96 -2.46
CA VAL A 228 -10.96 -9.69 -2.87
C VAL A 228 -9.99 -10.17 -1.80
N PRO A 229 -8.71 -10.39 -2.11
CA PRO A 229 -7.69 -10.65 -1.09
C PRO A 229 -7.64 -9.51 -0.08
N VAL A 230 -7.53 -9.85 1.21
CA VAL A 230 -7.42 -8.85 2.28
C VAL A 230 -6.21 -9.16 3.16
N GLY A 231 -5.42 -8.14 3.42
CA GLY A 231 -4.30 -8.16 4.34
C GLY A 231 -4.47 -7.15 5.47
N PHE A 232 -3.39 -6.93 6.21
CA PHE A 232 -3.34 -5.99 7.32
C PHE A 232 -2.21 -4.98 7.13
N SER A 233 -2.49 -3.69 7.31
CA SER A 233 -1.50 -2.61 7.40
C SER A 233 -1.39 -2.19 8.86
N ASP A 234 -0.35 -2.68 9.54
CA ASP A 234 -0.19 -2.55 10.98
C ASP A 234 0.52 -1.22 11.34
N HIS A 235 -0.09 -0.48 12.27
CA HIS A 235 0.49 0.71 12.89
C HIS A 235 0.65 0.54 14.41
N SER A 236 0.42 -0.67 14.94
CA SER A 236 0.55 -0.95 16.37
C SER A 236 2.02 -0.93 16.81
N PRO A 237 2.29 -0.64 18.10
CA PRO A 237 3.68 -0.56 18.60
C PRO A 237 4.32 -1.93 18.81
N SER A 238 3.59 -3.02 18.56
CA SER A 238 4.08 -4.39 18.80
C SER A 238 3.74 -5.29 17.61
N ASN A 239 4.44 -6.42 17.48
CA ASN A 239 4.20 -7.42 16.45
C ASN A 239 2.99 -8.34 16.72
N TYR A 240 2.32 -8.22 17.86
CA TYR A 240 1.19 -9.12 18.21
C TYR A 240 0.02 -8.99 17.26
N MET A 241 -0.30 -7.76 16.81
CA MET A 241 -1.42 -7.55 15.89
C MET A 241 -1.13 -8.11 14.50
N ALA A 242 0.10 -7.97 14.02
CA ALA A 242 0.51 -8.58 12.76
C ALA A 242 0.41 -10.11 12.81
N VAL A 243 0.87 -10.75 13.91
CA VAL A 243 0.74 -12.21 14.09
C VAL A 243 -0.73 -12.62 14.22
N ALA A 244 -1.53 -11.91 15.02
CA ALA A 244 -2.95 -12.21 15.21
C ALA A 244 -3.78 -12.01 13.93
N SER A 245 -3.34 -11.16 13.00
CA SER A 245 -4.05 -10.91 11.75
C SER A 245 -4.04 -12.09 10.78
N VAL A 246 -3.15 -13.06 10.97
CA VAL A 246 -3.00 -14.26 10.12
C VAL A 246 -3.39 -15.56 10.83
N ALA A 247 -3.80 -15.47 12.10
CA ALA A 247 -4.29 -16.60 12.89
C ALA A 247 -5.81 -16.78 12.72
#